data_159a065b85c9aff16850be0122913394
#
_entry.id   159a065b85c9aff16850be0122913394
#
_cell.length_a   1.000
_cell.length_b   1.000
_cell.length_c   1.000
_cell.angle_alpha   90.00
_cell.angle_beta   90.00
_cell.angle_gamma   90.00
#
_symmetry.space_group_name_H-M   'P 1'
#
loop_
_entity.id
_entity.type
_entity.pdbx_description
1 polymer ?
#
loop_
_entity_poly.entity_id
_entity_poly.type
_entity_poly.pdbx_seq_one_letter_code
_entity_poly.pdbx_strand_id
1 'polypeptide(L)'
;MKLGFIGTGKIASSVILGVCRSKIKFRQIIVSPRNKRIANNLNKKFKKVSIAKSNQDVINKSNWIFLSVTPKVGDKIIKDLKFKSNQTIISFISTINLSELKKMIKVKSKIVRAIPLPPISIKKGPVPIYPPNRQVKSFFDKIGSTIEIKNEKLSINFWSTSGMMASYYEMLRVM
;
A
#
# COMPACT_ATOMS: atom_id res chain seq x y z
N MET A 1 7.54 -12.38 -7.68
CA MET A 1 7.82 -10.98 -7.35
C MET A 1 8.27 -10.85 -5.89
N LYS A 2 9.04 -9.80 -5.55
CA LYS A 2 9.39 -9.41 -4.18
C LYS A 2 8.64 -8.12 -3.85
N LEU A 3 7.91 -8.11 -2.74
CA LEU A 3 7.05 -7.01 -2.30
C LEU A 3 7.71 -6.26 -1.15
N GLY A 4 7.89 -4.96 -1.28
CA GLY A 4 8.49 -4.11 -0.25
C GLY A 4 7.46 -3.13 0.32
N PHE A 5 7.36 -3.06 1.64
CA PHE A 5 6.44 -2.13 2.31
C PHE A 5 7.23 -1.10 3.10
N ILE A 6 7.11 0.16 2.69
CA ILE A 6 7.62 1.31 3.43
C ILE A 6 6.49 1.83 4.31
N GLY A 7 6.62 1.59 5.60
CA GLY A 7 5.56 1.75 6.60
C GLY A 7 4.84 0.42 6.88
N THR A 8 4.79 0.06 8.16
CA THR A 8 4.14 -1.16 8.69
C THR A 8 2.99 -0.78 9.61
N GLY A 9 2.12 0.12 9.13
CA GLY A 9 0.90 0.53 9.82
C GLY A 9 -0.27 -0.45 9.64
N LYS A 10 -1.46 -0.05 10.07
CA LYS A 10 -2.69 -0.85 10.00
C LYS A 10 -3.03 -1.29 8.57
N ILE A 11 -2.93 -0.39 7.59
CA ILE A 11 -3.23 -0.70 6.19
C ILE A 11 -2.20 -1.66 5.59
N ALA A 12 -0.90 -1.39 5.78
CA ALA A 12 0.15 -2.30 5.29
C ALA A 12 -0.02 -3.71 5.85
N SER A 13 -0.25 -3.85 7.16
CA SER A 13 -0.46 -5.15 7.79
C SER A 13 -1.69 -5.86 7.25
N SER A 14 -2.81 -5.14 7.01
CA SER A 14 -4.02 -5.71 6.42
C SER A 14 -3.78 -6.23 4.99
N VAL A 15 -3.07 -5.47 4.16
CA VAL A 15 -2.70 -5.91 2.80
C VAL A 15 -1.77 -7.12 2.86
N ILE A 16 -0.76 -7.11 3.72
CA ILE A 16 0.17 -8.24 3.88
C ILE A 16 -0.58 -9.50 4.33
N LEU A 17 -1.51 -9.39 5.27
CA LEU A 17 -2.37 -10.51 5.72
C LEU A 17 -3.20 -11.05 4.55
N GLY A 18 -3.85 -10.18 3.78
CA GLY A 18 -4.62 -10.57 2.59
C GLY A 18 -3.75 -11.28 1.56
N VAL A 19 -2.58 -10.74 1.25
CA VAL A 19 -1.61 -11.34 0.30
C VAL A 19 -1.15 -12.72 0.78
N CYS A 20 -0.74 -12.85 2.04
CA CYS A 20 -0.26 -14.12 2.60
C CYS A 20 -1.34 -15.22 2.65
N ARG A 21 -2.62 -14.82 2.68
CA ARG A 21 -3.78 -15.73 2.68
C ARG A 21 -4.41 -15.96 1.31
N SER A 22 -3.85 -15.33 0.28
CA SER A 22 -4.38 -15.40 -1.10
C SER A 22 -3.59 -16.37 -1.98
N LYS A 23 -4.05 -16.51 -3.24
CA LYS A 23 -3.36 -17.25 -4.29
C LYS A 23 -2.29 -16.40 -5.02
N ILE A 24 -1.88 -15.25 -4.48
CA ILE A 24 -0.83 -14.42 -5.06
C ILE A 24 0.52 -15.15 -4.95
N LYS A 25 1.17 -15.36 -6.09
CA LYS A 25 2.53 -15.94 -6.12
C LYS A 25 3.56 -14.85 -5.87
N PHE A 26 4.20 -14.87 -4.71
CA PHE A 26 5.32 -13.97 -4.37
C PHE A 26 6.48 -14.76 -3.76
N ARG A 27 7.69 -14.23 -3.93
CA ARG A 27 8.91 -14.85 -3.36
C ARG A 27 9.10 -14.43 -1.90
N GLN A 28 8.95 -13.15 -1.61
CA GLN A 28 9.22 -12.56 -0.30
C GLN A 28 8.45 -11.25 -0.12
N ILE A 29 8.09 -10.93 1.10
CA ILE A 29 7.63 -9.61 1.54
C ILE A 29 8.70 -9.04 2.47
N ILE A 30 9.12 -7.79 2.19
CA ILE A 30 10.14 -7.09 2.95
C ILE A 30 9.49 -5.84 3.55
N VAL A 31 9.53 -5.71 4.87
CA VAL A 31 8.85 -4.61 5.58
C VAL A 31 9.86 -3.68 6.26
N SER A 32 9.52 -2.41 6.33
CA SER A 32 10.34 -1.40 7.01
C SER A 32 10.40 -1.64 8.53
N PRO A 33 11.51 -1.28 9.21
CA PRO A 33 11.75 -1.63 10.61
C PRO A 33 11.06 -0.69 11.61
N ARG A 34 10.49 0.44 11.17
CA ARG A 34 10.04 1.52 12.07
C ARG A 34 9.03 1.08 13.12
N ASN A 35 8.01 0.35 12.73
CA ASN A 35 7.03 -0.20 13.67
C ASN A 35 7.45 -1.62 14.07
N LYS A 36 8.39 -1.71 15.01
CA LYS A 36 9.00 -2.98 15.46
C LYS A 36 7.94 -4.02 15.88
N ARG A 37 6.91 -3.60 16.61
CA ARG A 37 5.86 -4.52 17.11
C ARG A 37 5.12 -5.20 15.96
N ILE A 38 4.61 -4.44 15.00
CA ILE A 38 3.87 -5.00 13.86
C ILE A 38 4.79 -5.77 12.92
N ALA A 39 5.98 -5.24 12.64
CA ALA A 39 6.95 -5.91 11.79
C ALA A 39 7.35 -7.29 12.35
N ASN A 40 7.65 -7.38 13.64
CA ASN A 40 7.99 -8.63 14.33
C ASN A 40 6.82 -9.62 14.32
N ASN A 41 5.59 -9.15 14.55
CA ASN A 41 4.40 -10.02 14.51
C ASN A 41 4.18 -10.61 13.12
N LEU A 42 4.35 -9.81 12.07
CA LEU A 42 4.24 -10.29 10.68
C LEU A 42 5.36 -11.28 10.33
N ASN A 43 6.59 -10.99 10.72
CA ASN A 43 7.74 -11.86 10.50
C ASN A 43 7.58 -13.22 11.22
N LYS A 44 7.15 -13.20 12.48
CA LYS A 44 6.87 -14.43 13.25
C LYS A 44 5.74 -15.25 12.63
N LYS A 45 4.70 -14.58 12.12
CA LYS A 45 3.50 -15.24 11.57
C LYS A 45 3.71 -15.84 10.19
N PHE A 46 4.58 -15.27 9.36
CA PHE A 46 4.75 -15.66 7.96
C PHE A 46 6.22 -15.81 7.58
N LYS A 47 6.64 -17.03 7.29
CA LYS A 47 8.04 -17.37 6.91
C LYS A 47 8.58 -16.56 5.71
N LYS A 48 7.70 -16.06 4.84
CA LYS A 48 8.07 -15.26 3.66
C LYS A 48 8.11 -13.75 3.94
N VAL A 49 7.88 -13.30 5.17
CA VAL A 49 7.99 -11.90 5.58
C VAL A 49 9.31 -11.69 6.29
N SER A 50 10.07 -10.68 5.90
CA SER A 50 11.33 -10.30 6.56
C SER A 50 11.36 -8.80 6.85
N ILE A 51 12.16 -8.43 7.85
CA ILE A 51 12.34 -7.03 8.26
C ILE A 51 13.62 -6.50 7.64
N ALA A 52 13.53 -5.37 6.96
CA ALA A 52 14.67 -4.68 6.38
C ALA A 52 15.46 -3.90 7.44
N LYS A 53 16.71 -3.57 7.13
CA LYS A 53 17.55 -2.70 7.97
C LYS A 53 17.11 -1.23 7.91
N SER A 54 16.58 -0.79 6.75
CA SER A 54 16.14 0.58 6.49
C SER A 54 15.07 0.62 5.39
N ASN A 55 14.44 1.79 5.15
CA ASN A 55 13.53 1.98 4.02
C ASN A 55 14.26 1.82 2.67
N GLN A 56 15.51 2.25 2.57
CA GLN A 56 16.31 2.06 1.36
C GLN A 56 16.60 0.57 1.10
N ASP A 57 16.82 -0.22 2.14
CA ASP A 57 17.00 -1.66 2.04
C ASP A 57 15.73 -2.37 1.53
N VAL A 58 14.53 -1.89 1.92
CA VAL A 58 13.26 -2.34 1.35
C VAL A 58 13.25 -2.13 -0.17
N ILE A 59 13.60 -0.92 -0.63
CA ILE A 59 13.61 -0.57 -2.06
C ILE A 59 14.60 -1.45 -2.81
N ASN A 60 15.83 -1.57 -2.29
CA ASN A 60 16.90 -2.30 -2.96
C ASN A 60 16.58 -3.77 -3.20
N LYS A 61 15.79 -4.38 -2.29
CA LYS A 61 15.46 -5.81 -2.30
C LYS A 61 14.13 -6.14 -2.99
N SER A 62 13.34 -5.14 -3.42
CA SER A 62 11.97 -5.34 -3.88
C SER A 62 11.74 -4.88 -5.32
N ASN A 63 10.78 -5.53 -6.00
CA ASN A 63 10.34 -5.14 -7.34
C ASN A 63 9.07 -4.28 -7.30
N TRP A 64 8.20 -4.55 -6.32
CA TRP A 64 7.00 -3.78 -6.04
C TRP A 64 7.15 -3.08 -4.70
N ILE A 65 6.98 -1.76 -4.69
CA ILE A 65 7.16 -0.93 -3.50
C ILE A 65 5.81 -0.35 -3.10
N PHE A 66 5.37 -0.65 -1.89
CA PHE A 66 4.15 -0.11 -1.30
C PHE A 66 4.51 1.01 -0.33
N LEU A 67 4.12 2.24 -0.67
CA LEU A 67 4.28 3.42 0.18
C LEU A 67 3.07 3.49 1.13
N SER A 68 3.25 3.07 2.36
CA SER A 68 2.18 2.89 3.35
C SER A 68 2.46 3.65 4.65
N VAL A 69 2.91 4.89 4.50
CA VAL A 69 3.18 5.83 5.59
C VAL A 69 2.11 6.92 5.61
N THR A 70 2.00 7.65 6.73
CA THR A 70 1.13 8.84 6.78
C THR A 70 1.65 9.94 5.85
N PRO A 71 0.80 10.84 5.34
CA PRO A 71 1.21 11.91 4.42
C PRO A 71 2.40 12.72 4.93
N LYS A 72 2.34 13.19 6.19
CA LYS A 72 3.40 13.96 6.83
C LYS A 72 4.76 13.23 6.85
N VAL A 73 4.75 11.91 7.02
CA VAL A 73 5.97 11.10 6.99
C VAL A 73 6.41 10.86 5.55
N GLY A 74 5.47 10.59 4.64
CA GLY A 74 5.75 10.36 3.22
C GLY A 74 6.45 11.54 2.57
N ASP A 75 5.97 12.76 2.80
CA ASP A 75 6.58 13.97 2.26
C ASP A 75 8.05 14.13 2.69
N LYS A 76 8.38 13.75 3.92
CA LYS A 76 9.75 13.83 4.43
C LYS A 76 10.67 12.75 3.86
N ILE A 77 10.22 11.48 3.81
CA ILE A 77 11.13 10.37 3.56
C ILE A 77 11.24 9.97 2.09
N ILE A 78 10.20 10.18 1.26
CA ILE A 78 10.19 9.70 -0.13
C ILE A 78 11.26 10.40 -0.97
N LYS A 79 11.47 11.68 -0.75
CA LYS A 79 12.44 12.52 -1.48
C LYS A 79 13.90 12.05 -1.31
N ASP A 80 14.22 11.43 -0.17
CA ASP A 80 15.55 10.94 0.16
C ASP A 80 15.81 9.50 -0.29
N LEU A 81 14.75 8.80 -0.73
CA LEU A 81 14.84 7.41 -1.15
C LEU A 81 15.19 7.28 -2.64
N LYS A 82 16.12 6.38 -2.94
CA LYS A 82 16.56 6.10 -4.30
C LYS A 82 15.79 4.93 -4.88
N PHE A 83 14.80 5.23 -5.72
CA PHE A 83 14.01 4.24 -6.45
C PHE A 83 14.69 3.81 -7.75
N LYS A 84 14.25 2.69 -8.34
CA LYS A 84 14.74 2.17 -9.63
C LYS A 84 13.62 2.25 -10.67
N SER A 85 13.99 2.52 -11.93
CA SER A 85 13.04 2.69 -13.03
C SER A 85 12.21 1.42 -13.33
N ASN A 86 12.76 0.24 -13.06
CA ASN A 86 12.11 -1.05 -13.29
C ASN A 86 11.16 -1.48 -12.14
N GLN A 87 10.96 -0.65 -11.12
CA GLN A 87 10.06 -0.94 -10.01
C GLN A 87 8.63 -0.47 -10.31
N THR A 88 7.66 -1.19 -9.76
CA THR A 88 6.27 -0.73 -9.66
C THR A 88 6.05 -0.17 -8.28
N ILE A 89 5.65 1.10 -8.20
CA ILE A 89 5.42 1.82 -6.94
C ILE A 89 3.93 1.98 -6.74
N ILE A 90 3.43 1.53 -5.61
CA ILE A 90 2.02 1.58 -5.25
C ILE A 90 1.90 2.44 -4.00
N SER A 91 1.26 3.60 -4.13
CA SER A 91 1.07 4.53 -3.01
C SER A 91 -0.29 4.34 -2.36
N PHE A 92 -0.28 4.09 -1.05
CA PHE A 92 -1.47 4.13 -0.19
C PHE A 92 -1.64 5.49 0.50
N ILE A 93 -0.76 6.44 0.16
CA ILE A 93 -0.81 7.78 0.75
C ILE A 93 -1.90 8.58 0.05
N SER A 94 -2.88 8.90 0.81
CA SER A 94 -4.14 9.45 0.32
C SER A 94 -4.03 10.86 -0.25
N THR A 95 -3.40 11.74 0.43
CA THR A 95 -3.37 13.17 0.15
C THR A 95 -2.26 13.59 -0.82
N ILE A 96 -1.33 12.70 -1.17
CA ILE A 96 -0.28 12.97 -2.17
C ILE A 96 -0.76 12.50 -3.53
N ASN A 97 -0.95 13.40 -4.46
CA ASN A 97 -1.43 13.09 -5.81
C ASN A 97 -0.32 12.47 -6.69
N LEU A 98 -0.70 11.97 -7.87
CA LEU A 98 0.23 11.29 -8.77
C LEU A 98 1.36 12.21 -9.27
N SER A 99 1.04 13.48 -9.54
CA SER A 99 2.02 14.47 -9.99
C SER A 99 3.08 14.73 -8.93
N GLU A 100 2.66 14.91 -7.69
CA GLU A 100 3.56 15.08 -6.53
C GLU A 100 4.43 13.84 -6.30
N LEU A 101 3.83 12.64 -6.36
CA LEU A 101 4.60 11.39 -6.25
C LEU A 101 5.68 11.28 -7.33
N LYS A 102 5.37 11.63 -8.59
CA LYS A 102 6.36 11.63 -9.68
C LYS A 102 7.53 12.59 -9.41
N LYS A 103 7.24 13.78 -8.88
CA LYS A 103 8.27 14.76 -8.51
C LYS A 103 9.17 14.26 -7.36
N MET A 104 8.58 13.57 -6.37
CA MET A 104 9.34 13.04 -5.24
C MET A 104 10.21 11.84 -5.62
N ILE A 105 9.70 10.95 -6.47
CA ILE A 105 10.35 9.67 -6.82
C ILE A 105 11.49 9.87 -7.82
N LYS A 106 11.47 10.92 -8.66
CA LYS A 106 12.55 11.36 -9.55
C LYS A 106 13.03 10.33 -10.61
N VAL A 107 12.36 9.20 -10.77
CA VAL A 107 12.69 8.18 -11.79
C VAL A 107 11.46 7.79 -12.60
N LYS A 108 11.64 7.40 -13.87
CA LYS A 108 10.55 6.89 -14.71
C LYS A 108 10.17 5.47 -14.27
N SER A 109 9.41 5.37 -13.20
CA SER A 109 8.83 4.11 -12.71
C SER A 109 7.32 4.07 -12.91
N LYS A 110 6.74 2.87 -12.87
CA LYS A 110 5.28 2.72 -12.86
C LYS A 110 4.75 3.11 -11.48
N ILE A 111 3.97 4.18 -11.39
CA ILE A 111 3.38 4.66 -10.13
C ILE A 111 1.88 4.52 -10.22
N VAL A 112 1.28 3.84 -9.23
CA VAL A 112 -0.17 3.67 -9.09
C VAL A 112 -0.56 4.06 -7.67
N ARG A 113 -1.59 4.88 -7.52
CA ARG A 113 -2.22 5.13 -6.23
C ARG A 113 -3.26 4.05 -5.98
N ALA A 114 -3.32 3.52 -4.78
CA ALA A 114 -4.32 2.54 -4.38
C ALA A 114 -4.84 2.87 -2.98
N ILE A 115 -6.14 2.62 -2.73
CA ILE A 115 -6.78 2.97 -1.46
C ILE A 115 -7.43 1.71 -0.87
N PRO A 116 -6.63 0.77 -0.37
CA PRO A 116 -7.17 -0.40 0.30
C PRO A 116 -7.72 -0.03 1.68
N LEU A 117 -8.79 -0.72 2.09
CA LEU A 117 -9.37 -0.63 3.42
C LEU A 117 -9.01 -1.86 4.28
N PRO A 118 -9.10 -1.79 5.61
CA PRO A 118 -8.74 -2.90 6.50
C PRO A 118 -9.40 -4.26 6.18
N PRO A 119 -10.65 -4.36 5.66
CA PRO A 119 -11.26 -5.64 5.27
C PRO A 119 -10.48 -6.42 4.19
N ILE A 120 -9.51 -5.80 3.51
CA ILE A 120 -8.60 -6.49 2.58
C ILE A 120 -7.83 -7.64 3.24
N SER A 121 -7.66 -7.61 4.57
CA SER A 121 -7.02 -8.68 5.35
C SER A 121 -7.78 -10.01 5.30
N ILE A 122 -9.07 -9.96 5.01
CA ILE A 122 -9.97 -11.11 4.80
C ILE A 122 -10.43 -11.20 3.34
N LYS A 123 -9.70 -10.58 2.43
CA LYS A 123 -9.95 -10.55 0.98
C LYS A 123 -11.30 -9.93 0.60
N LYS A 124 -11.71 -8.89 1.30
CA LYS A 124 -12.96 -8.15 1.07
C LYS A 124 -12.70 -6.65 0.94
N GLY A 125 -13.66 -5.96 0.34
CA GLY A 125 -13.69 -4.52 0.22
C GLY A 125 -13.13 -3.98 -1.10
N PRO A 126 -13.53 -2.75 -1.45
CA PRO A 126 -13.08 -2.08 -2.65
C PRO A 126 -11.63 -1.61 -2.53
N VAL A 127 -10.93 -1.64 -3.66
CA VAL A 127 -9.57 -1.09 -3.79
C VAL A 127 -9.55 -0.17 -5.00
N PRO A 128 -9.89 1.11 -4.83
CA PRO A 128 -9.74 2.10 -5.88
C PRO A 128 -8.27 2.25 -6.29
N ILE A 129 -7.99 2.23 -7.60
CA ILE A 129 -6.65 2.45 -8.15
C ILE A 129 -6.66 3.57 -9.20
N TYR A 130 -5.61 4.39 -9.22
CA TYR A 130 -5.37 5.43 -10.22
C TYR A 130 -3.85 5.57 -10.52
N PRO A 131 -3.44 5.69 -11.78
CA PRO A 131 -4.23 5.43 -12.99
C PRO A 131 -4.55 3.94 -13.16
N PRO A 132 -5.46 3.57 -14.07
CA PRO A 132 -5.72 2.19 -14.42
C PRO A 132 -4.43 1.44 -14.75
N ASN A 133 -4.28 0.22 -14.20
CA ASN A 133 -3.10 -0.60 -14.44
C ASN A 133 -3.44 -2.08 -14.31
N ARG A 134 -3.38 -2.81 -15.42
CA ARG A 134 -3.77 -4.23 -15.50
C ARG A 134 -3.04 -5.13 -14.49
N GLN A 135 -1.74 -4.92 -14.27
CA GLN A 135 -0.95 -5.75 -13.34
C GLN A 135 -1.35 -5.50 -11.89
N VAL A 136 -1.54 -4.22 -11.53
CA VAL A 136 -1.94 -3.81 -10.18
C VAL A 136 -3.39 -4.24 -9.92
N LYS A 137 -4.28 -4.10 -10.92
CA LYS A 137 -5.65 -4.62 -10.86
C LYS A 137 -5.66 -6.12 -10.57
N SER A 138 -4.98 -6.91 -11.40
CA SER A 138 -4.89 -8.37 -11.22
C SER A 138 -4.29 -8.79 -9.87
N PHE A 139 -3.45 -7.96 -9.27
CA PHE A 139 -2.93 -8.20 -7.93
C PHE A 139 -4.01 -7.97 -6.87
N PHE A 140 -4.69 -6.82 -6.89
CA PHE A 140 -5.69 -6.49 -5.88
C PHE A 140 -6.98 -7.30 -6.01
N ASP A 141 -7.38 -7.72 -7.21
CA ASP A 141 -8.56 -8.59 -7.43
C ASP A 141 -8.44 -9.95 -6.71
N LYS A 142 -7.24 -10.35 -6.31
CA LYS A 142 -7.03 -11.57 -5.51
C LYS A 142 -7.23 -11.37 -4.00
N ILE A 143 -7.34 -10.12 -3.55
CA ILE A 143 -7.46 -9.76 -2.13
C ILE A 143 -8.54 -8.72 -1.84
N GLY A 144 -9.31 -8.32 -2.86
CA GLY A 144 -10.41 -7.35 -2.77
C GLY A 144 -11.07 -7.18 -4.12
N SER A 145 -11.86 -6.14 -4.29
CA SER A 145 -12.51 -5.76 -5.55
C SER A 145 -11.90 -4.47 -6.09
N THR A 146 -11.10 -4.55 -7.17
CA THR A 146 -10.43 -3.37 -7.70
C THR A 146 -11.38 -2.48 -8.50
N ILE A 147 -11.34 -1.18 -8.23
CA ILE A 147 -12.08 -0.14 -8.95
C ILE A 147 -11.08 0.76 -9.68
N GLU A 148 -11.09 0.72 -11.01
CA GLU A 148 -10.21 1.56 -11.83
C GLU A 148 -10.80 2.96 -11.97
N ILE A 149 -10.06 3.96 -11.49
CA ILE A 149 -10.44 5.37 -11.58
C ILE A 149 -9.78 5.99 -12.80
N LYS A 150 -10.56 6.56 -13.69
CA LYS A 150 -10.05 7.22 -14.91
C LYS A 150 -9.61 8.67 -14.68
N ASN A 151 -10.16 9.33 -13.67
CA ASN A 151 -9.84 10.71 -13.32
C ASN A 151 -9.43 10.81 -11.84
N GLU A 152 -8.26 11.36 -11.56
CA GLU A 152 -7.74 11.45 -10.20
C GLU A 152 -8.63 12.26 -9.25
N LYS A 153 -9.32 13.28 -9.75
CA LYS A 153 -10.27 14.08 -8.94
C LYS A 153 -11.38 13.21 -8.34
N LEU A 154 -11.84 12.18 -9.04
CA LEU A 154 -12.83 11.24 -8.51
C LEU A 154 -12.31 10.42 -7.32
N SER A 155 -11.01 10.34 -7.12
CA SER A 155 -10.46 9.68 -5.95
C SER A 155 -10.88 10.36 -4.64
N ILE A 156 -11.17 11.65 -4.65
CA ILE A 156 -11.65 12.42 -3.50
C ILE A 156 -12.95 11.82 -2.94
N ASN A 157 -13.87 11.38 -3.82
CA ASN A 157 -15.14 10.79 -3.41
C ASN A 157 -14.95 9.52 -2.58
N PHE A 158 -13.96 8.69 -2.94
CA PHE A 158 -13.63 7.49 -2.17
C PHE A 158 -13.00 7.80 -0.81
N TRP A 159 -12.32 8.94 -0.69
CA TRP A 159 -11.77 9.41 0.58
C TRP A 159 -12.83 9.86 1.54
N SER A 160 -13.73 10.72 1.04
CA SER A 160 -14.86 11.22 1.82
C SER A 160 -15.72 10.08 2.33
N THR A 161 -16.05 9.11 1.47
CA THR A 161 -16.80 7.91 1.85
C THR A 161 -16.06 7.07 2.89
N SER A 162 -14.76 6.86 2.72
CA SER A 162 -13.94 6.11 3.68
C SER A 162 -13.82 6.81 5.03
N GLY A 163 -13.75 8.14 5.04
CA GLY A 163 -13.75 8.96 6.26
C GLY A 163 -15.07 8.87 7.01
N MET A 164 -16.18 8.83 6.31
CA MET A 164 -17.53 8.71 6.90
C MET A 164 -17.79 7.32 7.52
N MET A 165 -17.09 6.28 7.06
CA MET A 165 -17.31 4.92 7.58
C MET A 165 -17.09 4.82 9.10
N ALA A 166 -16.11 5.53 9.65
CA ALA A 166 -15.86 5.50 11.09
C ALA A 166 -17.06 6.05 11.89
N SER A 167 -17.57 7.20 11.46
CA SER A 167 -18.77 7.83 12.07
C SER A 167 -20.02 6.97 11.89
N TYR A 168 -20.20 6.37 10.72
CA TYR A 168 -21.32 5.47 10.44
C TYR A 168 -21.31 4.23 11.34
N TYR A 169 -20.17 3.57 11.50
CA TYR A 169 -20.06 2.42 12.40
C TYR A 169 -20.22 2.79 13.87
N GLU A 170 -19.76 3.98 14.27
CA GLU A 170 -19.98 4.46 15.64
C GLU A 170 -21.47 4.72 15.89
N MET A 171 -22.18 5.31 14.92
CA MET A 171 -23.63 5.51 15.01
C MET A 171 -24.36 4.17 15.13
N LEU A 172 -24.01 3.16 14.32
CA LEU A 172 -24.61 1.82 14.42
C LEU A 172 -24.30 1.12 15.76
N ARG A 173 -23.18 1.45 16.41
CA ARG A 173 -22.82 0.85 17.71
C ARG A 173 -23.68 1.38 18.85
N VAL A 174 -24.18 2.61 18.77
CA VAL A 174 -24.98 3.25 19.83
C VAL A 174 -26.50 3.14 19.61
N MET A 175 -26.93 2.62 18.46
CA MET A 175 -28.30 2.23 18.16
C MET A 175 -28.59 0.81 18.70
#